data_f6664fe93eda6e70fe118381ffac1038
#
_entry.id   f6664fe93eda6e70fe118381ffac1038
#
_cell.length_a   1.000
_cell.length_b   1.000
_cell.length_c   1.000
_cell.angle_alpha   90.00
_cell.angle_beta   90.00
_cell.angle_gamma   90.00
#
_symmetry.space_group_name_H-M   'P 1'
#
loop_
_entity.id
_entity.type
_entity.pdbx_description
1 polymer ?
#
loop_
_entity_poly.entity_id
_entity_poly.type
_entity_poly.pdbx_seq_one_letter_code
_entity_poly.pdbx_strand_id
1 'polypeptide(L)'
;MNTLPTVCRLCYKVGEITKIWPMEGKDEIYCEEIDVGEETPRSVMSGLRKHFTEEQLLHRKVVVITNLKPRRVGSFVSAGMVICASNEDGSVVELVEPPAEAKVGEVIQFEGLPPVEPDEEVNPNRKTSPWGKCAGGMHVTEEGVAAFQENAFTTSAGKCTVKSLKNVNLSSSVCYKQEKKTHPLTQGHQFYT
;
A
#
# COMPACT_ATOMS: atom_id res chain seq x y z
N MET A 1 -3.01 -0.67 -29.21
CA MET A 1 -2.86 -1.35 -27.90
C MET A 1 -2.00 -0.46 -27.03
N ASN A 2 -2.49 -0.10 -25.88
CA ASN A 2 -1.78 0.83 -24.99
C ASN A 2 -0.61 0.06 -24.35
N THR A 3 0.63 0.34 -24.76
CA THR A 3 1.84 -0.34 -24.32
C THR A 3 2.43 0.27 -23.04
N LEU A 4 1.62 1.05 -22.32
CA LEU A 4 2.07 1.70 -21.08
C LEU A 4 2.37 0.68 -19.99
N PRO A 5 3.44 0.89 -19.19
CA PRO A 5 3.72 0.04 -18.04
C PRO A 5 2.49 -0.04 -17.12
N THR A 6 2.16 -1.24 -16.67
CA THR A 6 0.97 -1.48 -15.84
C THR A 6 0.97 -0.63 -14.56
N VAL A 7 2.15 -0.28 -14.04
CA VAL A 7 2.31 0.59 -12.87
C VAL A 7 1.72 1.98 -13.08
N CYS A 8 1.82 2.52 -14.28
CA CYS A 8 1.30 3.85 -14.62
C CYS A 8 -0.24 3.92 -14.72
N ARG A 9 -0.93 2.78 -14.70
CA ARG A 9 -2.39 2.72 -14.65
C ARG A 9 -2.96 3.02 -13.27
N LEU A 10 -2.12 2.91 -12.24
CA LEU A 10 -2.47 3.28 -10.86
C LEU A 10 -2.13 4.74 -10.60
N CYS A 11 -2.99 5.41 -9.84
CA CYS A 11 -2.77 6.79 -9.40
C CYS A 11 -2.20 6.78 -7.99
N TYR A 12 -0.95 7.16 -7.85
CA TYR A 12 -0.26 7.31 -6.58
C TYR A 12 -0.21 8.79 -6.22
N LYS A 13 -0.67 9.15 -5.03
CA LYS A 13 -0.66 10.53 -4.54
C LYS A 13 0.07 10.64 -3.21
N VAL A 14 0.64 11.80 -2.99
CA VAL A 14 1.09 12.23 -1.66
C VAL A 14 -0.15 12.51 -0.82
N GLY A 15 -0.27 11.82 0.31
CA GLY A 15 -1.34 12.03 1.28
C GLY A 15 -0.80 12.42 2.64
N GLU A 16 -1.66 13.00 3.49
CA GLU A 16 -1.41 13.23 4.90
C GLU A 16 -2.53 12.61 5.74
N ILE A 17 -2.19 11.82 6.74
CA ILE A 17 -3.17 11.23 7.66
C ILE A 17 -3.65 12.33 8.60
N THR A 18 -4.89 12.77 8.42
CA THR A 18 -5.51 13.87 9.20
C THR A 18 -6.31 13.39 10.40
N LYS A 19 -6.75 12.13 10.35
CA LYS A 19 -7.46 11.47 11.45
C LYS A 19 -7.20 9.98 11.41
N ILE A 20 -7.14 9.34 12.60
CA ILE A 20 -6.90 7.91 12.73
C ILE A 20 -7.61 7.38 13.98
N TRP A 21 -8.18 6.18 13.89
CA TRP A 21 -8.78 5.47 15.01
C TRP A 21 -8.78 3.96 14.77
N PRO A 22 -8.79 3.13 15.82
CA PRO A 22 -8.86 1.69 15.67
C PRO A 22 -10.23 1.26 15.12
N MET A 23 -10.21 0.27 14.20
CA MET A 23 -11.46 -0.35 13.73
C MET A 23 -12.02 -1.27 14.81
N GLU A 24 -13.29 -1.08 15.16
CA GLU A 24 -13.97 -1.94 16.12
C GLU A 24 -14.01 -3.40 15.64
N GLY A 25 -13.68 -4.34 16.53
CA GLY A 25 -13.64 -5.76 16.24
C GLY A 25 -12.51 -6.23 15.32
N LYS A 26 -11.51 -5.36 15.06
CA LYS A 26 -10.36 -5.67 14.20
C LYS A 26 -9.07 -5.15 14.82
N ASP A 27 -8.35 -6.01 15.55
CA ASP A 27 -7.15 -5.61 16.31
C ASP A 27 -5.95 -5.21 15.45
N GLU A 28 -6.00 -5.48 14.16
CA GLU A 28 -4.91 -5.19 13.22
C GLU A 28 -5.16 -3.94 12.37
N ILE A 29 -6.37 -3.38 12.43
CA ILE A 29 -6.83 -2.38 11.47
C ILE A 29 -7.02 -1.02 12.13
N TYR A 30 -6.51 0.00 11.46
CA TYR A 30 -6.89 1.39 11.63
C TYR A 30 -7.86 1.83 10.54
N CYS A 31 -8.77 2.71 10.91
CA CYS A 31 -9.53 3.58 10.02
C CYS A 31 -8.83 4.95 10.00
N GLU A 32 -8.67 5.50 8.82
CA GLU A 32 -7.94 6.75 8.60
C GLU A 32 -8.75 7.68 7.71
N GLU A 33 -8.65 8.98 7.95
CA GLU A 33 -8.97 10.01 6.98
C GLU A 33 -7.65 10.56 6.46
N ILE A 34 -7.46 10.50 5.14
CA ILE A 34 -6.22 10.92 4.48
C ILE A 34 -6.54 12.03 3.49
N ASP A 35 -5.97 13.21 3.72
CA ASP A 35 -5.99 14.30 2.75
C ASP A 35 -5.09 13.92 1.56
N VAL A 36 -5.65 13.86 0.37
CA VAL A 36 -4.96 13.58 -0.89
C VAL A 36 -5.13 14.72 -1.91
N GLY A 37 -5.40 15.94 -1.40
CA GLY A 37 -5.60 17.14 -2.21
C GLY A 37 -6.95 17.20 -2.92
N GLU A 38 -7.95 16.45 -2.43
CA GLU A 38 -9.33 16.49 -2.87
C GLU A 38 -10.18 17.40 -1.96
N GLU A 39 -11.41 17.69 -2.34
CA GLU A 39 -12.31 18.54 -1.55
C GLU A 39 -12.54 18.00 -0.14
N THR A 40 -12.60 16.67 -0.01
CA THR A 40 -12.73 15.97 1.27
C THR A 40 -11.68 14.89 1.44
N PRO A 41 -11.16 14.64 2.67
CA PRO A 41 -10.26 13.53 2.92
C PRO A 41 -10.88 12.18 2.54
N ARG A 42 -10.07 11.26 2.10
CA ARG A 42 -10.49 9.88 1.81
C ARG A 42 -10.50 9.04 3.07
N SER A 43 -11.55 8.24 3.23
CA SER A 43 -11.57 7.18 4.21
C SER A 43 -10.73 6.01 3.70
N VAL A 44 -9.74 5.59 4.49
CA VAL A 44 -8.83 4.51 4.15
C VAL A 44 -8.67 3.55 5.32
N MET A 45 -8.61 2.28 5.02
CA MET A 45 -8.37 1.23 6.00
C MET A 45 -6.93 0.71 5.85
N SER A 46 -6.20 0.62 6.95
CA SER A 46 -4.83 0.10 6.95
C SER A 46 -4.59 -0.98 8.01
N GLY A 47 -3.76 -1.95 7.69
CA GLY A 47 -3.32 -3.03 8.60
C GLY A 47 -2.09 -2.64 9.43
N LEU A 48 -2.00 -1.40 9.88
CA LEU A 48 -0.81 -0.85 10.53
C LEU A 48 -0.84 -0.88 12.06
N ARG A 49 -1.96 -1.26 12.66
CA ARG A 49 -2.20 -1.15 14.10
C ARG A 49 -1.23 -1.97 14.97
N LYS A 50 -0.67 -3.05 14.44
CA LYS A 50 0.35 -3.85 15.14
C LYS A 50 1.75 -3.26 15.07
N HIS A 51 1.98 -2.32 14.17
CA HIS A 51 3.30 -1.78 13.87
C HIS A 51 3.49 -0.33 14.31
N PHE A 52 2.38 0.41 14.45
CA PHE A 52 2.40 1.85 14.76
C PHE A 52 1.29 2.21 15.75
N THR A 53 1.57 3.17 16.62
CA THR A 53 0.52 3.85 17.41
C THR A 53 -0.17 4.92 16.57
N GLU A 54 -1.34 5.37 17.00
CA GLU A 54 -2.07 6.47 16.36
C GLU A 54 -1.22 7.76 16.28
N GLU A 55 -0.48 8.08 17.36
CA GLU A 55 0.41 9.25 17.41
C GLU A 55 1.57 9.16 16.44
N GLN A 56 2.06 7.95 16.16
CA GLN A 56 3.13 7.74 15.17
C GLN A 56 2.66 7.91 13.73
N LEU A 57 1.38 7.75 13.46
CA LEU A 57 0.79 7.84 12.12
C LEU A 57 0.10 9.17 11.85
N LEU A 58 -0.50 9.79 12.87
CA LEU A 58 -1.19 11.05 12.74
C LEU A 58 -0.25 12.14 12.20
N HIS A 59 -0.72 12.85 11.18
CA HIS A 59 0.04 13.88 10.44
C HIS A 59 1.26 13.39 9.65
N ARG A 60 1.41 12.06 9.48
CA ARG A 60 2.45 11.52 8.60
C ARG A 60 2.04 11.67 7.14
N LYS A 61 3.03 12.02 6.31
CA LYS A 61 2.88 11.91 4.85
C LYS A 61 3.07 10.48 4.41
N VAL A 62 2.21 10.04 3.51
CA VAL A 62 2.14 8.67 3.00
C VAL A 62 1.97 8.66 1.49
N VAL A 63 2.24 7.52 0.88
CA VAL A 63 1.91 7.26 -0.52
C VAL A 63 0.61 6.49 -0.57
N VAL A 64 -0.39 7.03 -1.26
CA VAL A 64 -1.74 6.44 -1.36
C VAL A 64 -2.08 6.16 -2.82
N ILE A 65 -2.54 4.93 -3.11
CA ILE A 65 -3.19 4.64 -4.39
C ILE A 65 -4.66 5.07 -4.27
N THR A 66 -5.08 5.97 -5.16
CA THR A 66 -6.37 6.66 -5.05
C THR A 66 -7.40 6.22 -6.08
N ASN A 67 -7.04 5.49 -7.13
CA ASN A 67 -7.95 5.07 -8.18
C ASN A 67 -8.39 3.59 -8.10
N LEU A 68 -8.24 2.96 -6.94
CA LEU A 68 -8.81 1.63 -6.69
C LEU A 68 -10.31 1.74 -6.40
N LYS A 69 -11.08 0.80 -6.94
CA LYS A 69 -12.50 0.67 -6.58
C LYS A 69 -12.67 0.54 -5.06
N PRO A 70 -13.54 1.35 -4.44
CA PRO A 70 -13.73 1.33 -2.99
C PRO A 70 -14.12 -0.05 -2.47
N ARG A 71 -13.60 -0.41 -1.31
CA ARG A 71 -13.87 -1.69 -0.63
C ARG A 71 -14.62 -1.46 0.67
N ARG A 72 -15.71 -2.18 0.85
CA ARG A 72 -16.49 -2.15 2.09
C ARG A 72 -16.05 -3.25 3.06
N VAL A 73 -15.87 -2.88 4.33
CA VAL A 73 -15.67 -3.81 5.45
C VAL A 73 -16.61 -3.37 6.58
N GLY A 74 -17.65 -4.15 6.84
CA GLY A 74 -18.73 -3.74 7.73
C GLY A 74 -19.42 -2.47 7.21
N SER A 75 -19.53 -1.46 8.04
CA SER A 75 -20.04 -0.13 7.68
C SER A 75 -18.99 0.81 7.08
N PHE A 76 -17.70 0.47 7.19
CA PHE A 76 -16.60 1.30 6.70
C PHE A 76 -16.34 1.06 5.21
N VAL A 77 -16.13 2.14 4.46
CA VAL A 77 -15.77 2.09 3.03
C VAL A 77 -14.36 2.66 2.87
N SER A 78 -13.42 1.81 2.46
CA SER A 78 -12.05 2.22 2.18
C SER A 78 -11.91 2.60 0.71
N ALA A 79 -11.50 3.84 0.45
CA ALA A 79 -11.35 4.42 -0.88
C ALA A 79 -9.89 4.77 -1.23
N GLY A 80 -8.95 3.97 -0.75
CA GLY A 80 -7.53 4.11 -1.02
C GLY A 80 -6.71 2.99 -0.43
N MET A 81 -5.41 2.99 -0.73
CA MET A 81 -4.47 1.99 -0.24
C MET A 81 -3.12 2.64 0.05
N VAL A 82 -2.69 2.60 1.32
CA VAL A 82 -1.37 3.09 1.74
C VAL A 82 -0.29 2.07 1.36
N ILE A 83 0.83 2.55 0.84
CA ILE A 83 1.98 1.73 0.44
C ILE A 83 3.00 1.68 1.58
N CYS A 84 3.45 0.47 1.88
CA CYS A 84 4.43 0.17 2.93
C CYS A 84 5.54 -0.72 2.39
N ALA A 85 6.65 -0.76 3.10
CA ALA A 85 7.68 -1.78 2.97
C ALA A 85 7.62 -2.73 4.16
N SER A 86 7.93 -4.00 3.94
CA SER A 86 8.03 -4.97 5.03
C SER A 86 9.17 -5.94 4.78
N ASN A 87 9.82 -6.39 5.86
CA ASN A 87 10.75 -7.50 5.78
C ASN A 87 10.01 -8.81 5.45
N GLU A 88 10.76 -9.88 5.20
CA GLU A 88 10.23 -11.14 4.68
C GLU A 88 9.17 -11.78 5.59
N ASP A 89 9.39 -11.76 6.90
CA ASP A 89 8.47 -12.33 7.90
C ASP A 89 7.34 -11.36 8.33
N GLY A 90 7.40 -10.09 7.87
CA GLY A 90 6.41 -9.06 8.19
C GLY A 90 6.47 -8.55 9.63
N SER A 91 7.57 -8.82 10.36
CA SER A 91 7.78 -8.33 11.73
C SER A 91 8.11 -6.84 11.77
N VAL A 92 8.73 -6.32 10.72
CA VAL A 92 9.06 -4.90 10.55
C VAL A 92 8.31 -4.36 9.35
N VAL A 93 7.55 -3.29 9.58
CA VAL A 93 6.81 -2.56 8.53
C VAL A 93 7.19 -1.09 8.63
N GLU A 94 7.50 -0.49 7.50
CA GLU A 94 7.80 0.93 7.37
C GLU A 94 6.89 1.57 6.31
N LEU A 95 6.52 2.84 6.53
CA LEU A 95 5.82 3.61 5.51
C LEU A 95 6.76 3.95 4.37
N VAL A 96 6.24 3.97 3.14
CA VAL A 96 6.89 4.69 2.05
C VAL A 96 6.55 6.17 2.22
N GLU A 97 7.57 6.98 2.43
CA GLU A 97 7.41 8.40 2.76
C GLU A 97 7.84 9.29 1.59
N PRO A 98 6.96 10.18 1.13
CA PRO A 98 7.38 11.27 0.26
C PRO A 98 8.35 12.21 1.00
N PRO A 99 9.17 13.02 0.29
CA PRO A 99 9.93 14.09 0.93
C PRO A 99 9.05 15.01 1.77
N ALA A 100 9.59 15.59 2.84
CA ALA A 100 8.85 16.47 3.73
C ALA A 100 8.22 17.68 2.99
N GLU A 101 8.90 18.20 1.96
CA GLU A 101 8.47 19.31 1.13
C GLU A 101 7.48 18.92 0.03
N ALA A 102 7.24 17.63 -0.20
CA ALA A 102 6.27 17.18 -1.19
C ALA A 102 4.86 17.67 -0.83
N LYS A 103 4.14 18.15 -1.83
CA LYS A 103 2.81 18.72 -1.62
C LYS A 103 1.76 17.61 -1.51
N VAL A 104 0.87 17.72 -0.53
CA VAL A 104 -0.31 16.86 -0.41
C VAL A 104 -1.15 16.97 -1.69
N GLY A 105 -1.56 15.83 -2.23
CA GLY A 105 -2.29 15.74 -3.49
C GLY A 105 -1.43 15.64 -4.73
N GLU A 106 -0.11 15.86 -4.62
CA GLU A 106 0.80 15.69 -5.75
C GLU A 106 0.77 14.24 -6.26
N VAL A 107 0.68 14.08 -7.57
CA VAL A 107 0.76 12.77 -8.22
C VAL A 107 2.22 12.34 -8.28
N ILE A 108 2.50 11.15 -7.76
CA ILE A 108 3.83 10.54 -7.78
C ILE A 108 4.10 9.98 -9.17
N GLN A 109 5.27 10.30 -9.72
CA GLN A 109 5.76 9.82 -11.00
C GLN A 109 6.81 8.72 -10.81
N PHE A 110 7.12 8.02 -11.88
CA PHE A 110 8.18 7.01 -11.91
C PHE A 110 9.33 7.54 -12.77
N GLU A 111 10.52 7.67 -12.16
CA GLU A 111 11.72 8.16 -12.85
C GLU A 111 12.01 7.31 -14.09
N GLY A 112 12.22 7.95 -15.24
CA GLY A 112 12.49 7.27 -16.51
C GLY A 112 11.25 6.75 -17.25
N LEU A 113 10.06 6.82 -16.67
CA LEU A 113 8.81 6.53 -17.35
C LEU A 113 8.10 7.83 -17.76
N PRO A 114 7.41 7.84 -18.91
CA PRO A 114 6.65 9.02 -19.29
C PRO A 114 5.49 9.26 -18.31
N PRO A 115 5.14 10.52 -18.02
CA PRO A 115 3.93 10.84 -17.30
C PRO A 115 2.72 10.36 -18.11
N VAL A 116 1.81 9.65 -17.45
CA VAL A 116 0.62 9.06 -18.07
C VAL A 116 -0.58 9.41 -17.24
N GLU A 117 -1.71 9.61 -17.88
CA GLU A 117 -2.98 9.66 -17.16
C GLU A 117 -3.33 8.27 -16.63
N PRO A 118 -3.53 8.11 -15.31
CA PRO A 118 -3.96 6.84 -14.72
C PRO A 118 -5.36 6.46 -15.20
N ASP A 119 -5.72 5.19 -15.03
CA ASP A 119 -7.11 4.77 -15.26
C ASP A 119 -8.05 5.51 -14.28
N GLU A 120 -9.29 5.76 -14.67
CA GLU A 120 -10.29 6.41 -13.82
C GLU A 120 -10.59 5.57 -12.57
N GLU A 121 -10.81 4.26 -12.75
CA GLU A 121 -11.00 3.30 -11.66
C GLU A 121 -10.36 1.95 -12.00
N VAL A 122 -9.73 1.34 -11.02
CA VAL A 122 -9.06 0.04 -11.13
C VAL A 122 -9.66 -0.97 -10.15
N ASN A 123 -9.99 -2.16 -10.65
CA ASN A 123 -10.44 -3.26 -9.78
C ASN A 123 -9.30 -3.70 -8.83
N PRO A 124 -9.51 -3.77 -7.50
CA PRO A 124 -8.49 -4.16 -6.54
C PRO A 124 -8.16 -5.66 -6.52
N ASN A 125 -8.77 -6.49 -7.38
CA ASN A 125 -8.49 -7.92 -7.42
C ASN A 125 -7.01 -8.19 -7.71
N ARG A 126 -6.29 -8.80 -6.77
CA ARG A 126 -4.84 -9.02 -6.81
C ARG A 126 -4.36 -9.80 -8.03
N LYS A 127 -5.16 -10.72 -8.58
CA LYS A 127 -4.75 -11.58 -9.71
C LYS A 127 -4.82 -10.86 -11.05
N THR A 128 -5.77 -9.97 -11.22
CA THR A 128 -6.08 -9.34 -12.51
C THR A 128 -5.85 -7.83 -12.53
N SER A 129 -5.74 -7.22 -11.37
CA SER A 129 -5.56 -5.77 -11.25
C SER A 129 -4.15 -5.32 -11.65
N PRO A 130 -3.99 -4.07 -12.07
CA PRO A 130 -2.67 -3.46 -12.25
C PRO A 130 -1.78 -3.60 -11.01
N TRP A 131 -2.32 -3.41 -9.81
CA TRP A 131 -1.56 -3.61 -8.57
C TRP A 131 -1.01 -5.04 -8.45
N GLY A 132 -1.83 -6.06 -8.62
CA GLY A 132 -1.39 -7.46 -8.54
C GLY A 132 -0.32 -7.81 -9.58
N LYS A 133 -0.40 -7.20 -10.76
CA LYS A 133 0.59 -7.41 -11.83
C LYS A 133 1.91 -6.67 -11.57
N CYS A 134 1.87 -5.52 -10.88
CA CYS A 134 3.05 -4.71 -10.57
C CYS A 134 3.75 -5.13 -9.28
N ALA A 135 3.04 -5.78 -8.35
CA ALA A 135 3.53 -6.03 -7.00
C ALA A 135 4.88 -6.76 -6.95
N GLY A 136 5.13 -7.68 -7.89
CA GLY A 136 6.41 -8.39 -7.99
C GLY A 136 7.60 -7.51 -8.41
N GLY A 137 7.34 -6.33 -9.00
CA GLY A 137 8.39 -5.35 -9.38
C GLY A 137 8.52 -4.20 -8.40
N MET A 138 7.66 -4.14 -7.39
CA MET A 138 7.66 -3.09 -6.37
C MET A 138 8.62 -3.43 -5.23
N HIS A 139 9.61 -2.61 -5.00
CA HIS A 139 10.64 -2.89 -3.98
C HIS A 139 11.26 -1.60 -3.41
N VAL A 140 12.05 -1.78 -2.37
CA VAL A 140 12.95 -0.78 -1.80
C VAL A 140 14.36 -1.10 -2.27
N THR A 141 15.06 -0.12 -2.81
CA THR A 141 16.45 -0.27 -3.28
C THR A 141 17.44 -0.40 -2.11
N GLU A 142 18.72 -0.65 -2.40
CA GLU A 142 19.79 -0.66 -1.41
C GLU A 142 19.97 0.70 -0.73
N GLU A 143 19.64 1.79 -1.42
CA GLU A 143 19.67 3.16 -0.89
C GLU A 143 18.43 3.53 -0.08
N GLY A 144 17.42 2.64 0.04
CA GLY A 144 16.18 2.90 0.76
C GLY A 144 15.14 3.66 -0.05
N VAL A 145 15.24 3.67 -1.37
CA VAL A 145 14.30 4.34 -2.27
C VAL A 145 13.20 3.37 -2.71
N ALA A 146 11.94 3.81 -2.67
CA ALA A 146 10.84 3.06 -3.23
C ALA A 146 10.90 3.09 -4.76
N ALA A 147 10.79 1.93 -5.41
CA ALA A 147 10.91 1.81 -6.85
C ALA A 147 9.99 0.73 -7.42
N PHE A 148 9.66 0.88 -8.70
CA PHE A 148 9.12 -0.18 -9.55
C PHE A 148 10.20 -0.55 -10.57
N GLN A 149 10.73 -1.77 -10.47
CA GLN A 149 11.93 -2.15 -11.23
C GLN A 149 13.05 -1.12 -11.01
N GLU A 150 13.64 -0.53 -12.05
CA GLU A 150 14.66 0.52 -11.97
C GLU A 150 14.10 1.95 -11.78
N ASN A 151 12.76 2.11 -11.76
CA ASN A 151 12.10 3.42 -11.80
C ASN A 151 11.69 3.87 -10.41
N ALA A 152 12.40 4.83 -9.85
CA ALA A 152 12.11 5.37 -8.52
C ALA A 152 10.77 6.12 -8.46
N PHE A 153 10.06 5.99 -7.34
CA PHE A 153 8.92 6.85 -7.01
C PHE A 153 9.41 8.27 -6.74
N THR A 154 8.95 9.23 -7.51
CA THR A 154 9.41 10.63 -7.41
C THR A 154 8.26 11.62 -7.25
N THR A 155 8.55 12.69 -6.54
CA THR A 155 7.76 13.91 -6.44
C THR A 155 8.57 15.08 -6.97
N SER A 156 7.97 16.27 -7.08
CA SER A 156 8.70 17.50 -7.40
C SER A 156 9.78 17.86 -6.37
N ALA A 157 9.66 17.34 -5.14
CA ALA A 157 10.61 17.57 -4.04
C ALA A 157 11.69 16.48 -3.92
N GLY A 158 11.58 15.39 -4.66
CA GLY A 158 12.54 14.29 -4.62
C GLY A 158 11.90 12.90 -4.55
N LYS A 159 12.72 11.90 -4.28
CA LYS A 159 12.33 10.48 -4.25
C LYS A 159 11.62 10.10 -2.96
N CYS A 160 10.67 9.16 -3.06
CA CYS A 160 10.04 8.54 -1.91
C CYS A 160 10.97 7.48 -1.31
N THR A 161 11.06 7.44 0.02
CA THR A 161 12.01 6.59 0.73
C THR A 161 11.34 5.83 1.88
N VAL A 162 12.05 4.87 2.45
CA VAL A 162 11.70 4.23 3.72
C VAL A 162 12.78 4.51 4.76
N LYS A 163 12.46 4.28 6.04
CA LYS A 163 13.33 4.68 7.15
C LYS A 163 14.63 3.88 7.22
N SER A 164 14.56 2.56 7.13
CA SER A 164 15.72 1.68 7.35
C SER A 164 15.73 0.40 6.50
N LEU A 165 14.58 -0.07 6.05
CA LEU A 165 14.50 -1.28 5.24
C LEU A 165 15.15 -1.08 3.86
N LYS A 166 15.82 -2.13 3.38
CA LYS A 166 16.53 -2.14 2.10
C LYS A 166 16.33 -3.50 1.43
N ASN A 167 16.31 -3.53 0.11
CA ASN A 167 16.18 -4.76 -0.69
C ASN A 167 14.97 -5.61 -0.26
N VAL A 168 13.85 -4.97 0.07
CA VAL A 168 12.60 -5.61 0.47
C VAL A 168 11.48 -5.25 -0.50
N ASN A 169 10.41 -6.03 -0.50
CA ASN A 169 9.24 -5.76 -1.33
C ASN A 169 8.37 -4.65 -0.73
N LEU A 170 7.78 -3.85 -1.61
CA LEU A 170 6.67 -2.98 -1.25
C LEU A 170 5.37 -3.79 -1.20
N SER A 171 4.50 -3.40 -0.30
CA SER A 171 3.20 -4.02 -0.10
C SER A 171 2.12 -2.98 0.17
N SER A 172 0.87 -3.39 0.02
CA SER A 172 -0.24 -2.61 0.56
C SER A 172 -0.26 -2.75 2.08
N SER A 173 -0.61 -1.68 2.78
CA SER A 173 -0.82 -1.71 4.24
C SER A 173 -1.92 -2.69 4.68
N VAL A 174 -2.70 -3.23 3.76
CA VAL A 174 -3.74 -4.25 3.99
C VAL A 174 -3.24 -5.61 3.47
N CYS A 175 -2.07 -6.05 3.92
CA CYS A 175 -1.65 -7.43 3.71
C CYS A 175 -2.40 -8.34 4.72
N TYR A 176 -3.62 -8.75 4.39
CA TYR A 176 -4.17 -9.95 4.99
C TYR A 176 -3.25 -11.12 4.57
N LYS A 177 -2.37 -11.56 5.47
CA LYS A 177 -1.87 -12.92 5.37
C LYS A 177 -3.12 -13.80 5.44
N GLN A 178 -3.50 -14.42 4.31
CA GLN A 178 -4.40 -15.57 4.39
C GLN A 178 -3.67 -16.56 5.29
N GLU A 179 -4.21 -16.79 6.48
CA GLU A 179 -3.83 -17.94 7.27
C GLU A 179 -3.87 -19.14 6.33
N LYS A 180 -2.71 -19.73 6.08
CA LYS A 180 -2.67 -21.06 5.49
C LYS A 180 -3.47 -21.92 6.47
N LYS A 181 -4.70 -22.26 6.11
CA LYS A 181 -5.43 -23.37 6.74
C LYS A 181 -4.55 -24.58 6.52
N THR A 182 -3.72 -24.90 7.49
CA THR A 182 -3.13 -26.21 7.63
C THR A 182 -4.30 -27.13 7.92
N HIS A 183 -4.77 -27.82 6.89
CA HIS A 183 -5.63 -28.98 7.11
C HIS A 183 -4.81 -29.96 7.95
N PRO A 184 -5.31 -30.39 9.11
CA PRO A 184 -4.69 -31.51 9.79
C PRO A 184 -4.84 -32.70 8.87
N LEU A 185 -3.69 -33.27 8.50
CA LEU A 185 -3.64 -34.59 7.86
C LEU A 185 -4.31 -35.55 8.82
N THR A 186 -5.50 -36.03 8.46
CA THR A 186 -6.15 -37.19 9.06
C THR A 186 -5.22 -38.36 8.85
N GLN A 187 -4.58 -38.78 9.94
CA GLN A 187 -3.86 -40.05 9.99
C GLN A 187 -4.87 -41.19 9.71
N GLY A 188 -4.62 -41.90 8.63
CA GLY A 188 -5.36 -43.11 8.30
C GLY A 188 -5.18 -44.14 9.39
N HIS A 189 -6.27 -44.54 9.99
CA HIS A 189 -6.31 -45.77 10.77
C HIS A 189 -6.28 -46.96 9.81
N GLN A 190 -5.16 -47.69 9.90
CA GLN A 190 -5.12 -49.07 9.41
C GLN A 190 -6.01 -49.93 10.33
N PHE A 191 -7.03 -50.53 9.80
CA PHE A 191 -7.63 -51.71 10.42
C PHE A 191 -7.12 -52.96 9.70
N TYR A 192 -6.39 -53.75 10.45
CA TYR A 192 -6.19 -55.17 10.17
C TYR A 192 -7.48 -55.94 10.54
N THR A 193 -7.97 -56.77 9.64
CA THR A 193 -8.33 -58.19 9.79
C THR A 193 -8.63 -58.75 8.41
#